data_14e5caf61e94dbe5086dec70e959f3ef
#
_entry.id   14e5caf61e94dbe5086dec70e959f3ef
#
_cell.length_a   1.000
_cell.length_b   1.000
_cell.length_c   1.000
_cell.angle_alpha   90.00
_cell.angle_beta   90.00
_cell.angle_gamma   90.00
#
_symmetry.space_group_name_H-M   'P 1'
#
loop_
_entity.id
_entity.type
_entity.pdbx_description
1 polymer ?
#
loop_
_entity_poly.entity_id
_entity_poly.type
_entity_poly.pdbx_seq_one_letter_code
_entity_poly.pdbx_strand_id
1 'polypeptide(L)'
;LHVRGFTQDVSSGVKNKGTFAGIREKIPYLKELGINAVEMMPIFEFDEMGSYRNYEGRQLYDYWGYNTVCFFAPNTSYESDHEHHHEGRELKQLVRELHEHGIEVILDVVFNHTAEGNEMGPYFSFKGIDNNIYYMLTPDGKYYNFSGCGNVLNCNQPIVQQFILDCLRYWVTEYRIDGF
;
A
#
# COMPACT_ATOMS: atom_id res chain seq x y z
N LEU A 1 9.45 6.08 4.89
CA LEU A 1 8.53 7.21 5.13
C LEU A 1 7.07 6.84 4.88
N HIS A 2 6.13 7.51 5.55
CA HIS A 2 4.69 7.38 5.29
C HIS A 2 4.23 8.49 4.36
N VAL A 3 3.53 8.19 3.26
CA VAL A 3 3.15 9.19 2.25
C VAL A 3 2.36 10.35 2.88
N ARG A 4 1.27 10.04 3.60
CA ARG A 4 0.46 11.07 4.27
C ARG A 4 1.24 11.77 5.38
N GLY A 5 1.88 11.02 6.27
CA GLY A 5 2.52 11.57 7.46
C GLY A 5 3.70 12.48 7.18
N PHE A 6 4.43 12.24 6.10
CA PHE A 6 5.65 12.99 5.80
C PHE A 6 5.40 14.47 5.52
N THR A 7 4.26 14.81 4.94
CA THR A 7 3.96 16.19 4.53
C THR A 7 2.66 16.75 5.09
N GLN A 8 1.94 16.01 5.93
CA GLN A 8 0.63 16.42 6.45
C GLN A 8 0.70 17.65 7.35
N ASP A 9 1.73 17.77 8.18
CA ASP A 9 1.87 18.89 9.10
C ASP A 9 2.14 20.21 8.35
N VAL A 10 1.65 21.32 8.92
CA VAL A 10 1.83 22.65 8.34
C VAL A 10 3.29 23.06 8.20
N SER A 11 4.15 22.55 9.10
CA SER A 11 5.60 22.81 9.07
C SER A 11 6.31 22.24 7.84
N SER A 12 5.67 21.31 7.12
CA SER A 12 6.20 20.79 5.86
C SER A 12 6.35 21.87 4.79
N GLY A 13 5.50 22.90 4.83
CA GLY A 13 5.50 24.01 3.89
C GLY A 13 5.05 23.65 2.47
N VAL A 14 4.57 22.42 2.23
CA VAL A 14 4.13 21.99 0.90
C VAL A 14 2.67 22.39 0.63
N LYS A 15 2.33 22.52 -0.65
CA LYS A 15 0.98 22.79 -1.11
C LYS A 15 0.08 21.55 -1.02
N ASN A 16 0.57 20.42 -1.52
CA ASN A 16 -0.19 19.18 -1.66
C ASN A 16 0.12 18.23 -0.49
N LYS A 17 -0.35 18.58 0.70
CA LYS A 17 -0.06 17.85 1.94
C LYS A 17 -0.59 16.43 1.93
N GLY A 18 0.22 15.50 2.41
CA GLY A 18 -0.15 14.10 2.61
C GLY A 18 -0.31 13.29 1.35
N THR A 19 0.26 13.75 0.22
CA THR A 19 0.12 13.13 -1.09
C THR A 19 1.46 12.84 -1.77
N PHE A 20 1.45 12.06 -2.85
CA PHE A 20 2.63 11.86 -3.70
C PHE A 20 3.18 13.18 -4.24
N ALA A 21 2.31 14.10 -4.65
CA ALA A 21 2.72 15.44 -5.08
C ALA A 21 3.41 16.22 -3.95
N GLY A 22 2.96 16.08 -2.71
CA GLY A 22 3.61 16.69 -1.56
C GLY A 22 5.01 16.16 -1.30
N ILE A 23 5.25 14.86 -1.51
CA ILE A 23 6.60 14.28 -1.42
C ILE A 23 7.50 14.87 -2.51
N ARG A 24 7.00 15.03 -3.74
CA ARG A 24 7.75 15.66 -4.84
C ARG A 24 8.26 17.05 -4.46
N GLU A 25 7.43 17.85 -3.81
CA GLU A 25 7.82 19.17 -3.31
C GLU A 25 8.98 19.13 -2.28
N LYS A 26 9.18 17.97 -1.64
CA LYS A 26 10.25 17.73 -0.65
C LYS A 26 11.51 17.08 -1.22
N ILE A 27 11.61 16.81 -2.52
CA ILE A 27 12.82 16.23 -3.12
C ILE A 27 14.07 17.08 -2.83
N PRO A 28 14.05 18.42 -2.92
CA PRO A 28 15.21 19.23 -2.54
C PRO A 28 15.67 19.00 -1.10
N TYR A 29 14.73 18.89 -0.15
CA TYR A 29 15.02 18.59 1.25
C TYR A 29 15.65 17.19 1.41
N LEU A 30 15.12 16.18 0.72
CA LEU A 30 15.67 14.82 0.75
C LEU A 30 17.11 14.80 0.21
N LYS A 31 17.39 15.58 -0.82
CA LYS A 31 18.77 15.74 -1.35
C LYS A 31 19.68 16.45 -0.38
N GLU A 32 19.24 17.53 0.28
CA GLU A 32 20.01 18.23 1.30
C GLU A 32 20.34 17.31 2.49
N LEU A 33 19.40 16.46 2.87
CA LEU A 33 19.58 15.44 3.91
C LEU A 33 20.59 14.35 3.51
N GLY A 34 20.88 14.21 2.22
CA GLY A 34 21.91 13.29 1.70
C GLY A 34 21.44 11.84 1.55
N ILE A 35 20.14 11.59 1.53
CA ILE A 35 19.63 10.23 1.30
C ILE A 35 19.73 9.84 -0.17
N ASN A 36 19.87 8.56 -0.44
CA ASN A 36 19.95 7.96 -1.78
C ASN A 36 18.84 6.96 -2.08
N ALA A 37 18.00 6.64 -1.09
CA ALA A 37 16.82 5.80 -1.26
C ALA A 37 15.71 6.24 -0.31
N VAL A 38 14.45 6.08 -0.74
CA VAL A 38 13.27 6.20 0.11
C VAL A 38 12.56 4.86 0.16
N GLU A 39 12.32 4.36 1.36
CA GLU A 39 11.41 3.24 1.59
C GLU A 39 10.05 3.80 1.99
N MET A 40 9.04 3.53 1.16
CA MET A 40 7.67 3.97 1.42
C MET A 40 6.92 2.89 2.18
N MET A 41 6.31 3.25 3.32
CA MET A 41 5.30 2.41 3.96
C MET A 41 4.20 2.09 2.96
N PRO A 42 3.34 1.07 3.21
CA PRO A 42 2.46 0.53 2.17
C PRO A 42 1.69 1.59 1.40
N ILE A 43 1.79 1.50 0.08
CA ILE A 43 1.13 2.40 -0.87
C ILE A 43 0.08 1.67 -1.73
N PHE A 44 -0.05 0.35 -1.58
CA PHE A 44 -1.13 -0.38 -2.25
C PHE A 44 -2.49 0.10 -1.74
N GLU A 45 -3.52 0.00 -2.57
CA GLU A 45 -4.85 0.41 -2.17
C GLU A 45 -5.34 -0.35 -0.92
N PHE A 46 -5.73 0.38 0.11
CA PHE A 46 -6.32 -0.14 1.35
C PHE A 46 -7.51 0.73 1.77
N ASP A 47 -8.45 0.13 2.52
CA ASP A 47 -9.61 0.86 3.04
C ASP A 47 -9.28 1.48 4.41
N GLU A 48 -9.05 2.78 4.42
CA GLU A 48 -8.76 3.53 5.65
C GLU A 48 -9.92 3.46 6.65
N MET A 49 -11.14 3.27 6.18
CA MET A 49 -12.36 3.24 7.00
C MET A 49 -12.71 1.83 7.50
N GLY A 50 -12.14 0.80 6.89
CA GLY A 50 -12.45 -0.60 7.23
C GLY A 50 -12.09 -1.02 8.66
N SER A 51 -11.18 -0.30 9.31
CA SER A 51 -10.69 -0.58 10.67
C SER A 51 -10.71 0.65 11.57
N TYR A 52 -11.75 1.46 11.49
CA TYR A 52 -11.82 2.67 12.30
C TYR A 52 -12.06 2.37 13.79
N ARG A 53 -11.55 3.24 14.64
CA ARG A 53 -11.77 3.24 16.10
C ARG A 53 -12.18 4.62 16.59
N ASN A 54 -13.06 4.67 17.57
CA ASN A 54 -13.38 5.92 18.27
C ASN A 54 -12.49 6.05 19.52
N TYR A 55 -11.77 7.15 19.60
CA TYR A 55 -10.94 7.49 20.75
C TYR A 55 -11.17 8.96 21.15
N GLU A 56 -11.58 9.20 22.37
CA GLU A 56 -11.86 10.55 22.91
C GLU A 56 -12.75 11.42 21.99
N GLY A 57 -13.79 10.82 21.40
CA GLY A 57 -14.73 11.51 20.50
C GLY A 57 -14.17 11.77 19.09
N ARG A 58 -12.99 11.25 18.75
CA ARG A 58 -12.39 11.32 17.42
C ARG A 58 -12.44 9.96 16.76
N GLN A 59 -12.78 9.95 15.49
CA GLN A 59 -12.68 8.74 14.67
C GLN A 59 -11.25 8.61 14.15
N LEU A 60 -10.60 7.50 14.46
CA LEU A 60 -9.28 7.15 13.97
C LEU A 60 -9.43 6.07 12.91
N TYR A 61 -8.70 6.23 11.81
CA TYR A 61 -8.72 5.36 10.64
C TYR A 61 -7.47 4.48 10.58
N ASP A 62 -7.45 3.48 9.70
CA ASP A 62 -6.22 2.77 9.37
C ASP A 62 -5.22 3.77 8.78
N TYR A 63 -4.06 3.84 9.38
CA TYR A 63 -3.05 4.83 9.02
C TYR A 63 -1.89 4.21 8.25
N TRP A 64 -1.47 2.99 8.63
CA TRP A 64 -0.24 2.41 8.08
C TRP A 64 -0.42 1.71 6.74
N GLY A 65 -1.62 1.23 6.43
CA GLY A 65 -1.94 0.61 5.14
C GLY A 65 -1.51 -0.85 5.00
N TYR A 66 -1.18 -1.55 6.08
CA TYR A 66 -0.83 -3.00 6.02
C TYR A 66 -2.05 -3.91 5.83
N ASN A 67 -3.15 -3.42 5.33
CA ASN A 67 -4.40 -4.13 5.15
C ASN A 67 -4.87 -4.00 3.69
N THR A 68 -4.15 -4.65 2.79
CA THR A 68 -4.27 -4.46 1.35
C THR A 68 -5.61 -4.96 0.79
N VAL A 69 -6.29 -4.09 0.05
CA VAL A 69 -7.51 -4.37 -0.72
C VAL A 69 -7.17 -4.70 -2.17
N CYS A 70 -6.31 -3.91 -2.80
CA CYS A 70 -5.88 -4.13 -4.19
C CYS A 70 -4.35 -4.04 -4.31
N PHE A 71 -3.75 -5.12 -4.79
CA PHE A 71 -2.29 -5.27 -4.90
C PHE A 71 -1.69 -4.62 -6.15
N PHE A 72 -2.50 -4.23 -7.13
CA PHE A 72 -2.08 -3.68 -8.43
C PHE A 72 -2.46 -2.21 -8.61
N ALA A 73 -2.87 -1.53 -7.54
CA ALA A 73 -3.23 -0.12 -7.59
C ALA A 73 -2.59 0.63 -6.42
N PRO A 74 -2.09 1.86 -6.62
CA PRO A 74 -1.70 2.72 -5.52
C PRO A 74 -2.94 3.23 -4.78
N ASN A 75 -2.77 3.58 -3.50
CA ASN A 75 -3.85 4.14 -2.70
C ASN A 75 -4.27 5.51 -3.27
N THR A 76 -5.52 5.59 -3.69
CA THR A 76 -6.10 6.77 -4.33
C THR A 76 -6.15 7.98 -3.39
N SER A 77 -6.20 7.77 -2.07
CA SER A 77 -6.18 8.86 -1.09
C SER A 77 -4.83 9.57 -0.97
N TYR A 78 -3.77 9.01 -1.57
CA TYR A 78 -2.45 9.62 -1.63
C TYR A 78 -2.22 10.50 -2.88
N GLU A 79 -3.20 10.57 -3.77
CA GLU A 79 -3.15 11.48 -4.91
C GLU A 79 -3.72 12.87 -4.55
N SER A 80 -3.18 13.92 -5.12
CA SER A 80 -3.69 15.30 -4.97
C SER A 80 -4.71 15.66 -6.03
N ASP A 81 -4.68 14.95 -7.17
CA ASP A 81 -5.62 15.07 -8.28
C ASP A 81 -6.59 13.88 -8.24
N HIS A 82 -7.86 14.16 -8.01
CA HIS A 82 -8.94 13.17 -7.97
C HIS A 82 -9.79 13.14 -9.24
N GLU A 83 -9.28 13.68 -10.35
CA GLU A 83 -9.93 13.53 -11.65
C GLU A 83 -9.85 12.07 -12.14
N HIS A 84 -10.96 11.58 -12.66
CA HIS A 84 -11.03 10.22 -13.20
C HIS A 84 -10.00 9.99 -14.31
N HIS A 85 -9.43 8.79 -14.36
CA HIS A 85 -8.41 8.33 -15.30
C HIS A 85 -6.99 8.91 -15.06
N HIS A 86 -6.74 9.50 -13.92
CA HIS A 86 -5.41 10.00 -13.54
C HIS A 86 -4.74 9.15 -12.46
N GLU A 87 -5.40 8.13 -11.98
CA GLU A 87 -4.96 7.24 -10.90
C GLU A 87 -3.59 6.63 -11.20
N GLY A 88 -2.69 6.72 -10.22
CA GLY A 88 -1.30 6.25 -10.34
C GLY A 88 -0.35 7.17 -11.11
N ARG A 89 -0.84 8.25 -11.72
CA ARG A 89 0.00 9.20 -12.48
C ARG A 89 0.95 9.96 -11.56
N GLU A 90 0.48 10.43 -10.42
CA GLU A 90 1.32 11.17 -9.47
C GLU A 90 2.44 10.29 -8.90
N LEU A 91 2.16 9.02 -8.61
CA LEU A 91 3.19 8.09 -8.16
C LEU A 91 4.24 7.86 -9.24
N LYS A 92 3.83 7.62 -10.49
CA LYS A 92 4.78 7.48 -11.63
C LYS A 92 5.65 8.72 -11.79
N GLN A 93 5.08 9.88 -11.60
CA GLN A 93 5.79 11.15 -11.68
C GLN A 93 6.75 11.34 -10.49
N LEU A 94 6.33 11.00 -9.28
CA LEU A 94 7.18 11.02 -8.09
C LEU A 94 8.40 10.11 -8.26
N VAL A 95 8.20 8.85 -8.67
CA VAL A 95 9.30 7.90 -8.88
C VAL A 95 10.29 8.42 -9.92
N ARG A 96 9.79 8.92 -11.06
CA ARG A 96 10.65 9.50 -12.09
C ARG A 96 11.49 10.66 -11.55
N GLU A 97 10.90 11.61 -10.82
CA GLU A 97 11.61 12.76 -10.29
C GLU A 97 12.60 12.37 -9.19
N LEU A 98 12.29 11.37 -8.36
CA LEU A 98 13.25 10.81 -7.40
C LEU A 98 14.47 10.23 -8.14
N HIS A 99 14.27 9.44 -9.19
CA HIS A 99 15.35 8.88 -10.01
C HIS A 99 16.19 9.97 -10.69
N GLU A 100 15.59 11.03 -11.22
CA GLU A 100 16.30 12.18 -11.80
C GLU A 100 17.23 12.86 -10.77
N HIS A 101 16.93 12.71 -9.49
CA HIS A 101 17.75 13.21 -8.38
C HIS A 101 18.66 12.14 -7.75
N GLY A 102 18.74 10.94 -8.33
CA GLY A 102 19.56 9.84 -7.83
C GLY A 102 19.06 9.24 -6.52
N ILE A 103 17.74 9.21 -6.31
CA ILE A 103 17.10 8.60 -5.14
C ILE A 103 16.29 7.40 -5.62
N GLU A 104 16.62 6.21 -5.11
CA GLU A 104 15.90 4.97 -5.37
C GLU A 104 14.59 4.90 -4.56
N VAL A 105 13.65 4.08 -5.04
CA VAL A 105 12.34 3.88 -4.40
C VAL A 105 12.14 2.42 -4.03
N ILE A 106 11.96 2.17 -2.73
CA ILE A 106 11.67 0.84 -2.17
C ILE A 106 10.23 0.87 -1.64
N LEU A 107 9.47 -0.19 -1.89
CA LEU A 107 8.13 -0.35 -1.34
C LEU A 107 8.12 -1.36 -0.19
N ASP A 108 7.57 -0.94 0.96
CA ASP A 108 7.18 -1.85 2.03
C ASP A 108 5.89 -2.56 1.61
N VAL A 109 5.95 -3.88 1.44
CA VAL A 109 4.83 -4.69 0.92
C VAL A 109 4.47 -5.83 1.85
N VAL A 110 3.19 -6.19 1.89
CA VAL A 110 2.68 -7.29 2.70
C VAL A 110 1.87 -8.26 1.85
N PHE A 111 2.29 -9.54 1.87
CA PHE A 111 1.62 -10.63 1.15
C PHE A 111 1.19 -11.76 2.07
N ASN A 112 1.35 -11.63 3.38
CA ASN A 112 0.99 -12.71 4.31
C ASN A 112 -0.50 -12.76 4.64
N HIS A 113 -1.25 -11.66 4.43
CA HIS A 113 -2.69 -11.57 4.63
C HIS A 113 -3.33 -10.54 3.70
N THR A 114 -4.65 -10.48 3.70
CA THR A 114 -5.44 -9.48 2.97
C THR A 114 -6.41 -8.76 3.90
N ALA A 115 -7.03 -7.68 3.41
CA ALA A 115 -8.06 -6.93 4.13
C ALA A 115 -9.40 -7.68 4.30
N GLU A 116 -9.53 -8.92 3.78
CA GLU A 116 -10.78 -9.69 3.89
C GLU A 116 -11.03 -10.28 5.30
N GLY A 117 -10.08 -10.13 6.24
CA GLY A 117 -10.24 -10.60 7.62
C GLY A 117 -10.48 -12.11 7.71
N ASN A 118 -11.22 -12.54 8.74
CA ASN A 118 -11.59 -13.95 8.95
C ASN A 118 -12.93 -14.31 8.27
N GLU A 119 -13.55 -15.43 8.68
CA GLU A 119 -14.85 -15.90 8.15
C GLU A 119 -16.00 -14.90 8.29
N MET A 120 -15.88 -13.94 9.20
CA MET A 120 -16.86 -12.87 9.42
C MET A 120 -16.53 -11.60 8.63
N GLY A 121 -15.36 -11.55 7.99
CA GLY A 121 -14.92 -10.38 7.23
C GLY A 121 -15.56 -10.27 5.85
N PRO A 122 -15.29 -9.17 5.13
CA PRO A 122 -15.89 -8.91 3.82
C PRO A 122 -15.42 -9.90 2.75
N TYR A 123 -16.16 -9.92 1.64
CA TYR A 123 -15.91 -10.73 0.44
C TYR A 123 -15.75 -9.79 -0.75
N PHE A 124 -14.56 -9.28 -0.99
CA PHE A 124 -14.35 -8.35 -2.11
C PHE A 124 -13.23 -8.77 -3.08
N SER A 125 -12.50 -9.83 -2.77
CA SER A 125 -11.44 -10.35 -3.64
C SER A 125 -11.37 -11.88 -3.62
N PHE A 126 -10.32 -12.48 -3.07
CA PHE A 126 -10.01 -13.89 -3.17
C PHE A 126 -11.02 -14.84 -2.53
N LYS A 127 -11.71 -14.42 -1.46
CA LYS A 127 -12.78 -15.22 -0.87
C LYS A 127 -13.88 -15.54 -1.87
N GLY A 128 -14.23 -14.57 -2.70
CA GLY A 128 -15.27 -14.72 -3.72
C GLY A 128 -14.79 -15.44 -4.98
N ILE A 129 -13.47 -15.51 -5.22
CA ILE A 129 -12.91 -16.15 -6.41
C ILE A 129 -12.66 -17.64 -6.13
N ASP A 130 -11.77 -17.97 -5.20
CA ASP A 130 -11.49 -19.34 -4.78
C ASP A 130 -10.86 -19.36 -3.37
N ASN A 131 -11.71 -19.36 -2.37
CA ASN A 131 -11.31 -19.29 -0.97
C ASN A 131 -10.31 -20.38 -0.56
N ASN A 132 -10.51 -21.61 -1.05
CA ASN A 132 -9.71 -22.77 -0.65
C ASN A 132 -8.31 -22.76 -1.27
N ILE A 133 -8.12 -22.09 -2.37
CA ILE A 133 -6.82 -21.94 -3.05
C ILE A 133 -6.03 -20.80 -2.45
N TYR A 134 -6.67 -19.64 -2.28
CA TYR A 134 -5.97 -18.42 -1.88
C TYR A 134 -5.68 -18.33 -0.38
N TYR A 135 -6.47 -19.00 0.46
CA TYR A 135 -6.28 -18.92 1.90
C TYR A 135 -5.90 -20.27 2.54
N MET A 136 -5.12 -20.20 3.60
CA MET A 136 -4.86 -21.35 4.46
C MET A 136 -6.05 -21.57 5.38
N LEU A 137 -6.73 -22.71 5.20
CA LEU A 137 -7.90 -23.07 5.98
C LEU A 137 -7.63 -24.28 6.88
N THR A 138 -8.24 -24.27 8.05
CA THR A 138 -8.32 -25.43 8.94
C THR A 138 -9.29 -26.49 8.38
N PRO A 139 -9.25 -27.74 8.85
CA PRO A 139 -10.15 -28.79 8.37
C PRO A 139 -11.65 -28.49 8.55
N ASP A 140 -12.01 -27.63 9.51
CA ASP A 140 -13.37 -27.15 9.75
C ASP A 140 -13.72 -25.88 8.97
N GLY A 141 -12.84 -25.42 8.04
CA GLY A 141 -13.11 -24.34 7.10
C GLY A 141 -12.85 -22.94 7.65
N LYS A 142 -12.24 -22.80 8.82
CA LYS A 142 -11.84 -21.51 9.37
C LYS A 142 -10.47 -21.10 8.84
N TYR A 143 -10.13 -19.83 8.98
CA TYR A 143 -8.84 -19.29 8.54
C TYR A 143 -7.75 -19.52 9.59
N TYR A 144 -6.57 -19.99 9.14
CA TYR A 144 -5.37 -19.81 9.94
C TYR A 144 -5.11 -18.30 10.11
N ASN A 145 -4.58 -17.92 11.26
CA ASN A 145 -4.40 -16.52 11.61
C ASN A 145 -3.06 -16.29 12.33
N PHE A 146 -1.95 -16.63 11.66
CA PHE A 146 -0.61 -16.53 12.26
C PHE A 146 -0.16 -15.08 12.45
N SER A 147 -0.66 -14.16 11.60
CA SER A 147 -0.32 -12.73 11.69
C SER A 147 -1.21 -11.94 12.67
N GLY A 148 -2.32 -12.51 13.13
CA GLY A 148 -3.33 -11.78 13.91
C GLY A 148 -4.29 -10.92 13.07
N CYS A 149 -4.16 -10.93 11.74
CA CYS A 149 -4.95 -10.09 10.82
C CYS A 149 -6.22 -10.79 10.28
N GLY A 150 -6.51 -12.01 10.75
CA GLY A 150 -7.75 -12.73 10.45
C GLY A 150 -7.60 -13.81 9.38
N ASN A 151 -6.63 -13.73 8.48
CA ASN A 151 -6.38 -14.73 7.45
C ASN A 151 -4.88 -14.88 7.16
N VAL A 152 -4.54 -15.89 6.40
CA VAL A 152 -3.20 -16.12 5.85
C VAL A 152 -3.34 -16.51 4.38
N LEU A 153 -2.68 -15.75 3.48
CA LEU A 153 -2.55 -16.15 2.09
C LEU A 153 -1.74 -17.45 1.97
N ASN A 154 -2.23 -18.40 1.19
CA ASN A 154 -1.61 -19.69 1.02
C ASN A 154 -0.47 -19.63 -0.01
N CYS A 155 0.66 -19.07 0.39
CA CYS A 155 1.84 -18.96 -0.46
C CYS A 155 2.48 -20.31 -0.87
N ASN A 156 1.95 -21.44 -0.39
CA ASN A 156 2.34 -22.78 -0.89
C ASN A 156 1.64 -23.13 -2.21
N GLN A 157 0.57 -22.43 -2.58
CA GLN A 157 -0.13 -22.64 -3.84
C GLN A 157 0.60 -21.95 -4.99
N PRO A 158 0.88 -22.64 -6.11
CA PRO A 158 1.57 -22.06 -7.26
C PRO A 158 0.87 -20.83 -7.82
N ILE A 159 -0.46 -20.81 -7.83
CA ILE A 159 -1.23 -19.66 -8.34
C ILE A 159 -1.05 -18.41 -7.43
N VAL A 160 -0.93 -18.59 -6.12
CA VAL A 160 -0.66 -17.50 -5.17
C VAL A 160 0.76 -16.99 -5.33
N GLN A 161 1.73 -17.89 -5.51
CA GLN A 161 3.11 -17.50 -5.82
C GLN A 161 3.20 -16.72 -7.13
N GLN A 162 2.51 -17.19 -8.19
CA GLN A 162 2.46 -16.50 -9.48
C GLN A 162 1.82 -15.11 -9.32
N PHE A 163 0.72 -15.01 -8.59
CA PHE A 163 0.08 -13.73 -8.28
C PHE A 163 1.05 -12.74 -7.63
N ILE A 164 1.81 -13.17 -6.61
CA ILE A 164 2.81 -12.32 -5.93
C ILE A 164 3.91 -11.89 -6.91
N LEU A 165 4.44 -12.82 -7.70
CA LEU A 165 5.48 -12.51 -8.69
C LEU A 165 4.98 -11.53 -9.76
N ASP A 166 3.75 -11.70 -10.23
CA ASP A 166 3.16 -10.80 -11.21
C ASP A 166 2.90 -9.41 -10.61
N CYS A 167 2.50 -9.34 -9.34
CA CYS A 167 2.37 -8.08 -8.62
C CYS A 167 3.72 -7.37 -8.52
N LEU A 168 4.76 -8.02 -8.04
CA LEU A 168 6.10 -7.42 -7.94
C LEU A 168 6.61 -6.97 -9.32
N ARG A 169 6.46 -7.82 -10.34
CA ARG A 169 6.84 -7.47 -11.72
C ARG A 169 6.08 -6.26 -12.24
N TYR A 170 4.77 -6.17 -11.97
CA TYR A 170 3.95 -5.01 -12.35
C TYR A 170 4.51 -3.71 -11.77
N TRP A 171 4.82 -3.67 -10.48
CA TRP A 171 5.37 -2.47 -9.84
C TRP A 171 6.74 -2.08 -10.40
N VAL A 172 7.60 -3.06 -10.72
CA VAL A 172 8.89 -2.79 -11.38
C VAL A 172 8.69 -2.26 -12.80
N THR A 173 7.81 -2.87 -13.60
CA THR A 173 7.67 -2.52 -15.01
C THR A 173 6.86 -1.24 -15.23
N GLU A 174 5.78 -1.05 -14.47
CA GLU A 174 4.85 0.07 -14.65
C GLU A 174 5.25 1.32 -13.87
N TYR A 175 5.80 1.15 -12.67
CA TYR A 175 6.16 2.26 -11.79
C TYR A 175 7.65 2.46 -11.63
N ARG A 176 8.49 1.55 -12.15
CA ARG A 176 9.95 1.62 -12.07
C ARG A 176 10.47 1.57 -10.61
N ILE A 177 9.81 0.79 -9.77
CA ILE A 177 10.23 0.58 -8.39
C ILE A 177 11.55 -0.20 -8.36
N ASP A 178 12.48 0.20 -7.50
CA ASP A 178 13.85 -0.34 -7.43
C ASP A 178 13.95 -1.54 -6.48
N GLY A 179 13.06 -1.63 -5.48
CA GLY A 179 13.12 -2.73 -4.50
C GLY A 179 11.85 -2.88 -3.66
N PHE A 180 11.82 -3.97 -2.88
CA PHE A 180 10.73 -4.32 -1.98
C PHE A 180 11.27 -4.83 -0.64
#